data_e9a145f842eec6a99f5251ee5911e878
#
_entry.id   e9a145f842eec6a99f5251ee5911e878
#
_cell.length_a   1.000
_cell.length_b   1.000
_cell.length_c   1.000
_cell.angle_alpha   90.00
_cell.angle_beta   90.00
_cell.angle_gamma   90.00
#
_symmetry.space_group_name_H-M   'P 1'
#
loop_
_entity.id
_entity.type
_entity.pdbx_description
1 polymer ?
#
loop_
_entity_poly.entity_id
_entity_poly.type
_entity_poly.pdbx_seq_one_letter_code
_entity_poly.pdbx_strand_id
1 'polypeptide(L)'
;VGFRPASDSGRSSGVGNVPEESLMLTGDENIVDINYSVFWVIKDAGKFLFNIQSPVETVKATSETAMREVIAKSPIQSILTQGRSKIEVEVQEITQKILDEYGSGIQITQVQTQQADPPSQVIDAFRDVQAARADRERSKNEAEAYANDVIPRARGEAEKILQEAEAYKKQVVAAAEGEASRFLAIYNEYKVAKQVTQERMYLETMEKVL
;
A
#
# COMPACT_ATOMS: atom_id res chain seq x y z
N VAL A 1 -22.93 -8.11 -24.08
CA VAL A 1 -24.10 -7.80 -23.24
C VAL A 1 -25.30 -8.53 -23.83
N GLY A 2 -25.52 -9.78 -23.41
CA GLY A 2 -26.69 -10.57 -23.82
C GLY A 2 -27.87 -10.27 -22.90
N PHE A 3 -29.02 -9.97 -23.48
CA PHE A 3 -30.27 -9.75 -22.74
C PHE A 3 -30.97 -11.07 -22.44
N ARG A 4 -31.41 -11.28 -21.20
CA ARG A 4 -32.26 -12.38 -20.77
C ARG A 4 -33.56 -11.81 -20.19
N PRO A 5 -34.71 -11.88 -20.87
CA PRO A 5 -35.97 -11.53 -20.24
C PRO A 5 -36.32 -12.54 -19.13
N ALA A 6 -36.85 -12.04 -18.01
CA ALA A 6 -37.19 -12.85 -16.84
C ALA A 6 -38.27 -13.91 -17.04
N SER A 7 -38.79 -14.07 -18.24
CA SER A 7 -39.91 -14.97 -18.57
C SER A 7 -39.54 -16.26 -19.30
N ASP A 8 -38.23 -16.52 -19.56
CA ASP A 8 -37.86 -17.73 -20.30
C ASP A 8 -37.23 -18.80 -19.40
N SER A 9 -38.05 -19.54 -18.69
CA SER A 9 -37.68 -20.65 -17.80
C SER A 9 -37.53 -21.96 -18.58
N GLY A 10 -36.89 -21.98 -19.75
CA GLY A 10 -36.92 -23.23 -20.47
C GLY A 10 -35.88 -23.56 -21.52
N ARG A 11 -34.84 -22.76 -21.75
CA ARG A 11 -33.72 -23.15 -22.63
C ARG A 11 -32.42 -22.45 -22.19
N SER A 12 -31.40 -23.24 -21.90
CA SER A 12 -30.03 -22.78 -21.70
C SER A 12 -29.44 -22.27 -23.02
N SER A 13 -29.86 -21.10 -23.49
CA SER A 13 -29.11 -20.38 -24.49
C SER A 13 -28.05 -19.57 -23.74
N GLY A 14 -26.79 -19.85 -24.03
CA GLY A 14 -25.68 -19.17 -23.43
C GLY A 14 -25.85 -17.65 -23.51
N VAL A 15 -25.41 -16.95 -22.49
CA VAL A 15 -25.25 -15.50 -22.53
C VAL A 15 -24.51 -15.18 -23.82
N GLY A 16 -25.20 -14.49 -24.76
CA GLY A 16 -24.58 -14.12 -26.02
C GLY A 16 -23.45 -13.14 -25.73
N ASN A 17 -22.25 -13.65 -25.60
CA ASN A 17 -21.08 -12.80 -25.56
C ASN A 17 -20.86 -12.24 -26.96
N VAL A 18 -21.04 -10.94 -27.14
CA VAL A 18 -20.75 -10.24 -28.41
C VAL A 18 -19.37 -9.60 -28.18
N PRO A 19 -18.28 -10.21 -28.69
CA PRO A 19 -16.91 -9.79 -28.38
C PRO A 19 -16.63 -8.33 -28.73
N GLU A 20 -17.34 -7.78 -29.72
CA GLU A 20 -17.17 -6.39 -30.15
C GLU A 20 -17.77 -5.38 -29.14
N GLU A 21 -18.79 -5.78 -28.39
CA GLU A 21 -19.45 -4.93 -27.39
C GLU A 21 -18.77 -5.03 -25.99
N SER A 22 -18.09 -6.13 -25.69
CA SER A 22 -17.46 -6.38 -24.38
C SER A 22 -16.09 -5.74 -24.23
N LEU A 23 -15.42 -5.37 -25.34
CA LEU A 23 -14.10 -4.75 -25.32
C LEU A 23 -14.22 -3.26 -25.02
N MET A 24 -13.49 -2.83 -23.97
CA MET A 24 -13.45 -1.44 -23.53
C MET A 24 -12.03 -0.97 -23.32
N LEU A 25 -11.78 0.34 -23.60
CA LEU A 25 -10.49 0.97 -23.37
C LEU A 25 -10.47 1.61 -21.97
N THR A 26 -9.42 1.32 -21.20
CA THR A 26 -9.21 1.89 -19.87
C THR A 26 -8.50 3.24 -19.93
N GLY A 27 -8.49 4.00 -18.82
CA GLY A 27 -7.83 5.29 -18.73
C GLY A 27 -6.30 5.25 -18.84
N ASP A 28 -5.70 4.10 -18.67
CA ASP A 28 -4.26 3.83 -18.85
C ASP A 28 -3.95 3.10 -20.18
N GLU A 29 -4.81 3.29 -21.20
CA GLU A 29 -4.63 2.82 -22.57
C GLU A 29 -4.56 1.28 -22.74
N ASN A 30 -5.13 0.54 -21.81
CA ASN A 30 -5.25 -0.91 -21.93
C ASN A 30 -6.63 -1.31 -22.44
N ILE A 31 -6.72 -2.48 -23.08
CA ILE A 31 -7.98 -3.06 -23.50
C ILE A 31 -8.40 -4.12 -22.47
N VAL A 32 -9.66 -4.09 -22.07
CA VAL A 32 -10.26 -5.03 -21.13
C VAL A 32 -11.56 -5.60 -21.72
N ASP A 33 -11.77 -6.91 -21.54
CA ASP A 33 -13.01 -7.61 -21.86
C ASP A 33 -13.87 -7.65 -20.58
N ILE A 34 -15.03 -6.96 -20.61
CA ILE A 34 -15.90 -6.83 -19.45
C ILE A 34 -17.29 -7.36 -19.77
N ASN A 35 -17.70 -8.35 -18.97
CA ASN A 35 -19.05 -8.88 -18.95
C ASN A 35 -19.74 -8.45 -17.66
N TYR A 36 -20.91 -7.83 -17.77
CA TYR A 36 -21.69 -7.37 -16.63
C TYR A 36 -23.19 -7.61 -16.82
N SER A 37 -23.91 -7.63 -15.70
CA SER A 37 -25.37 -7.75 -15.67
C SER A 37 -25.97 -6.55 -14.95
N VAL A 38 -27.05 -6.03 -15.50
CA VAL A 38 -27.82 -4.92 -14.92
C VAL A 38 -29.16 -5.45 -14.46
N PHE A 39 -29.45 -5.29 -13.19
CA PHE A 39 -30.73 -5.63 -12.56
C PHE A 39 -31.56 -4.37 -12.39
N TRP A 40 -32.78 -4.39 -12.84
CA TRP A 40 -33.65 -3.25 -12.78
C TRP A 40 -35.12 -3.66 -12.55
N VAL A 41 -35.92 -2.73 -12.04
CA VAL A 41 -37.35 -2.91 -11.79
C VAL A 41 -38.13 -1.72 -12.35
N ILE A 42 -39.40 -1.97 -12.70
CA ILE A 42 -40.31 -0.91 -13.14
C ILE A 42 -40.84 -0.21 -11.91
N LYS A 43 -40.51 1.08 -11.75
CA LYS A 43 -41.00 1.92 -10.67
C LYS A 43 -42.32 2.62 -11.01
N ASP A 44 -42.47 3.04 -12.28
CA ASP A 44 -43.65 3.70 -12.80
C ASP A 44 -44.04 3.08 -14.15
N ALA A 45 -45.09 2.27 -14.16
CA ALA A 45 -45.55 1.57 -15.36
C ALA A 45 -46.06 2.51 -16.44
N GLY A 46 -46.65 3.67 -16.09
CA GLY A 46 -47.10 4.67 -17.03
C GLY A 46 -45.94 5.26 -17.83
N LYS A 47 -44.91 5.71 -17.12
CA LYS A 47 -43.70 6.26 -17.76
C LYS A 47 -42.96 5.20 -18.57
N PHE A 48 -42.87 3.99 -18.07
CA PHE A 48 -42.22 2.87 -18.76
C PHE A 48 -42.90 2.55 -20.11
N LEU A 49 -44.22 2.62 -20.21
CA LEU A 49 -44.96 2.26 -21.40
C LEU A 49 -45.09 3.40 -22.41
N PHE A 50 -45.14 4.65 -21.97
CA PHE A 50 -45.51 5.79 -22.81
C PHE A 50 -44.35 6.78 -23.06
N ASN A 51 -43.33 6.84 -22.25
CA ASN A 51 -42.25 7.80 -22.42
C ASN A 51 -41.11 7.32 -23.32
N ILE A 52 -40.93 6.00 -23.44
CA ILE A 52 -39.81 5.42 -24.17
C ILE A 52 -40.29 4.32 -25.12
N GLN A 53 -39.85 4.36 -26.36
CA GLN A 53 -40.27 3.40 -27.40
C GLN A 53 -39.74 1.98 -27.12
N SER A 54 -38.45 1.86 -26.71
CA SER A 54 -37.80 0.56 -26.47
C SER A 54 -37.07 0.60 -25.12
N PRO A 55 -37.77 0.45 -23.96
CA PRO A 55 -37.19 0.64 -22.65
C PRO A 55 -36.00 -0.29 -22.36
N VAL A 56 -36.09 -1.54 -22.79
CA VAL A 56 -35.05 -2.57 -22.59
C VAL A 56 -33.76 -2.21 -23.35
N GLU A 57 -33.88 -1.81 -24.61
CA GLU A 57 -32.73 -1.39 -25.43
C GLU A 57 -32.12 -0.09 -24.87
N THR A 58 -32.96 0.80 -24.36
CA THR A 58 -32.51 2.05 -23.73
C THR A 58 -31.70 1.76 -22.47
N VAL A 59 -32.16 0.83 -21.62
CA VAL A 59 -31.39 0.42 -20.45
C VAL A 59 -30.05 -0.20 -20.87
N LYS A 60 -30.03 -1.06 -21.90
CA LYS A 60 -28.79 -1.64 -22.44
C LYS A 60 -27.83 -0.55 -22.91
N ALA A 61 -28.26 0.32 -23.80
CA ALA A 61 -27.42 1.38 -24.38
C ALA A 61 -26.91 2.37 -23.32
N THR A 62 -27.76 2.74 -22.37
CA THR A 62 -27.41 3.65 -21.27
C THR A 62 -26.40 3.02 -20.34
N SER A 63 -26.59 1.76 -19.94
CA SER A 63 -25.66 1.06 -19.06
C SER A 63 -24.31 0.80 -19.74
N GLU A 64 -24.31 0.51 -21.05
CA GLU A 64 -23.08 0.36 -21.84
C GLU A 64 -22.30 1.69 -21.90
N THR A 65 -23.00 2.79 -22.17
CA THR A 65 -22.38 4.13 -22.19
C THR A 65 -21.81 4.50 -20.83
N ALA A 66 -22.55 4.27 -19.74
CA ALA A 66 -22.09 4.51 -18.39
C ALA A 66 -20.88 3.63 -18.02
N MET A 67 -20.90 2.35 -18.38
CA MET A 67 -19.77 1.45 -18.15
C MET A 67 -18.53 1.92 -18.90
N ARG A 68 -18.63 2.26 -20.17
CA ARG A 68 -17.52 2.81 -20.96
C ARG A 68 -16.95 4.09 -20.37
N GLU A 69 -17.80 4.99 -19.90
CA GLU A 69 -17.37 6.23 -19.26
C GLU A 69 -16.55 5.99 -17.99
N VAL A 70 -17.01 5.09 -17.13
CA VAL A 70 -16.32 4.76 -15.85
C VAL A 70 -15.02 4.02 -16.12
N ILE A 71 -15.03 3.05 -17.04
CA ILE A 71 -13.84 2.28 -17.42
C ILE A 71 -12.76 3.18 -18.05
N ALA A 72 -13.17 4.12 -18.93
CA ALA A 72 -12.24 5.06 -19.56
C ALA A 72 -11.54 6.01 -18.57
N LYS A 73 -12.10 6.19 -17.38
CA LYS A 73 -11.50 6.98 -16.27
C LYS A 73 -10.70 6.13 -15.29
N SER A 74 -10.82 4.81 -15.35
CA SER A 74 -10.24 3.87 -14.39
C SER A 74 -8.99 3.20 -14.94
N PRO A 75 -7.91 3.02 -14.13
CA PRO A 75 -6.77 2.21 -14.51
C PRO A 75 -7.14 0.72 -14.48
N ILE A 76 -6.54 -0.07 -15.37
CA ILE A 76 -6.84 -1.51 -15.49
C ILE A 76 -6.65 -2.27 -14.18
N GLN A 77 -5.67 -1.88 -13.37
CA GLN A 77 -5.40 -2.51 -12.07
C GLN A 77 -6.62 -2.43 -11.13
N SER A 78 -7.32 -1.30 -11.09
CA SER A 78 -8.52 -1.11 -10.26
C SER A 78 -9.68 -1.98 -10.75
N ILE A 79 -9.79 -2.15 -12.07
CA ILE A 79 -10.85 -2.95 -12.71
C ILE A 79 -10.66 -4.44 -12.40
N LEU A 80 -9.42 -4.93 -12.41
CA LEU A 80 -9.09 -6.33 -12.17
C LEU A 80 -9.10 -6.74 -10.69
N THR A 81 -9.03 -5.77 -9.76
CA THR A 81 -8.89 -6.04 -8.32
C THR A 81 -10.07 -5.51 -7.48
N GLN A 82 -9.77 -4.82 -6.40
CA GLN A 82 -10.75 -4.34 -5.41
C GLN A 82 -11.61 -3.16 -5.88
N GLY A 83 -11.31 -2.54 -7.02
CA GLY A 83 -12.06 -1.42 -7.55
C GLY A 83 -13.42 -1.77 -8.16
N ARG A 84 -13.74 -3.06 -8.35
CA ARG A 84 -14.97 -3.52 -9.00
C ARG A 84 -16.23 -2.97 -8.33
N SER A 85 -16.33 -3.08 -7.02
CA SER A 85 -17.51 -2.60 -6.27
C SER A 85 -17.72 -1.09 -6.42
N LYS A 86 -16.65 -0.30 -6.50
CA LYS A 86 -16.75 1.13 -6.74
C LYS A 86 -17.25 1.43 -8.16
N ILE A 87 -16.74 0.70 -9.14
CA ILE A 87 -17.17 0.82 -10.56
C ILE A 87 -18.65 0.46 -10.69
N GLU A 88 -19.12 -0.62 -10.07
CA GLU A 88 -20.51 -1.06 -10.09
C GLU A 88 -21.46 0.01 -9.55
N VAL A 89 -21.12 0.65 -8.43
CA VAL A 89 -21.90 1.73 -7.81
C VAL A 89 -21.90 2.96 -8.72
N GLU A 90 -20.75 3.37 -9.25
CA GLU A 90 -20.63 4.54 -10.12
C GLU A 90 -21.41 4.36 -11.44
N VAL A 91 -21.33 3.17 -12.03
CA VAL A 91 -22.14 2.83 -13.23
C VAL A 91 -23.62 2.84 -12.91
N GLN A 92 -24.03 2.30 -11.76
CA GLN A 92 -25.41 2.33 -11.32
C GLN A 92 -25.92 3.76 -11.18
N GLU A 93 -25.18 4.65 -10.55
CA GLU A 93 -25.54 6.06 -10.35
C GLU A 93 -25.67 6.82 -11.69
N ILE A 94 -24.69 6.66 -12.58
CA ILE A 94 -24.71 7.30 -13.90
C ILE A 94 -25.90 6.79 -14.73
N THR A 95 -26.07 5.47 -14.78
CA THR A 95 -27.18 4.85 -15.51
C THR A 95 -28.53 5.32 -14.97
N GLN A 96 -28.72 5.35 -13.65
CA GLN A 96 -29.94 5.82 -13.02
C GLN A 96 -30.22 7.29 -13.34
N LYS A 97 -29.20 8.14 -13.27
CA LYS A 97 -29.30 9.56 -13.60
C LYS A 97 -29.80 9.79 -15.02
N ILE A 98 -29.23 9.09 -16.00
CA ILE A 98 -29.65 9.22 -17.42
C ILE A 98 -31.08 8.70 -17.60
N LEU A 99 -31.44 7.58 -16.98
CA LEU A 99 -32.81 7.02 -17.07
C LEU A 99 -33.84 7.92 -16.40
N ASP A 100 -33.47 8.62 -15.33
CA ASP A 100 -34.33 9.60 -14.63
C ASP A 100 -34.52 10.86 -15.52
N GLU A 101 -33.47 11.31 -16.20
CA GLU A 101 -33.55 12.44 -17.14
C GLU A 101 -34.50 12.12 -18.35
N TYR A 102 -34.48 10.89 -18.81
CA TYR A 102 -35.40 10.42 -19.84
C TYR A 102 -36.84 10.17 -19.32
N GLY A 103 -37.04 10.23 -18.01
CA GLY A 103 -38.32 9.93 -17.39
C GLY A 103 -38.79 8.51 -17.64
N SER A 104 -37.88 7.54 -17.66
CA SER A 104 -38.10 6.16 -18.07
C SER A 104 -39.04 5.35 -17.16
N GLY A 105 -39.21 5.78 -15.91
CA GLY A 105 -39.94 5.00 -14.87
C GLY A 105 -39.24 3.72 -14.44
N ILE A 106 -37.96 3.58 -14.76
CA ILE A 106 -37.12 2.41 -14.46
C ILE A 106 -36.22 2.77 -13.26
N GLN A 107 -36.03 1.81 -12.36
CA GLN A 107 -35.05 1.89 -11.27
C GLN A 107 -34.02 0.79 -11.40
N ILE A 108 -32.74 1.16 -11.46
CA ILE A 108 -31.63 0.21 -11.42
C ILE A 108 -31.44 -0.25 -9.99
N THR A 109 -31.55 -1.56 -9.77
CA THR A 109 -31.39 -2.17 -8.44
C THR A 109 -29.94 -2.50 -8.16
N GLN A 110 -29.24 -3.05 -9.17
CA GLN A 110 -27.86 -3.48 -9.03
C GLN A 110 -27.19 -3.56 -10.40
N VAL A 111 -25.90 -3.23 -10.43
CA VAL A 111 -24.99 -3.57 -11.53
C VAL A 111 -23.98 -4.57 -10.97
N GLN A 112 -23.76 -5.67 -11.66
CA GLN A 112 -22.83 -6.71 -11.23
C GLN A 112 -21.88 -7.07 -12.37
N THR A 113 -20.59 -6.93 -12.14
CA THR A 113 -19.53 -7.36 -13.05
C THR A 113 -19.31 -8.87 -12.89
N GLN A 114 -19.47 -9.62 -13.98
CA GLN A 114 -19.27 -11.08 -13.99
C GLN A 114 -17.82 -11.42 -14.24
N GLN A 115 -17.24 -10.82 -15.29
CA GLN A 115 -15.89 -11.06 -15.74
C GLN A 115 -15.25 -9.75 -16.20
N ALA A 116 -14.00 -9.55 -15.82
CA ALA A 116 -13.18 -8.46 -16.31
C ALA A 116 -11.75 -9.00 -16.45
N ASP A 117 -11.34 -9.26 -17.68
CA ASP A 117 -10.04 -9.85 -18.01
C ASP A 117 -9.39 -9.11 -19.19
N PRO A 118 -8.06 -9.11 -19.29
CA PRO A 118 -7.40 -8.70 -20.52
C PRO A 118 -7.79 -9.63 -21.67
N PRO A 119 -7.84 -9.16 -22.93
CA PRO A 119 -8.06 -10.01 -24.07
C PRO A 119 -7.09 -11.20 -24.12
N SER A 120 -7.58 -12.37 -24.52
CA SER A 120 -6.80 -13.63 -24.48
C SER A 120 -5.45 -13.54 -25.21
N GLN A 121 -5.35 -12.71 -26.22
CA GLN A 121 -4.14 -12.50 -27.04
C GLN A 121 -2.99 -11.81 -26.27
N VAL A 122 -3.28 -11.08 -25.20
CA VAL A 122 -2.31 -10.27 -24.45
C VAL A 122 -2.13 -10.74 -23.00
N ILE A 123 -2.80 -11.81 -22.58
CA ILE A 123 -2.77 -12.32 -21.20
C ILE A 123 -1.33 -12.60 -20.74
N ASP A 124 -0.52 -13.25 -21.57
CA ASP A 124 0.85 -13.61 -21.20
C ASP A 124 1.74 -12.37 -21.06
N ALA A 125 1.66 -11.43 -22.01
CA ALA A 125 2.38 -10.17 -21.90
C ALA A 125 1.95 -9.35 -20.66
N PHE A 126 0.66 -9.38 -20.33
CA PHE A 126 0.15 -8.71 -19.14
C PHE A 126 0.67 -9.35 -17.84
N ARG A 127 0.75 -10.69 -17.80
CA ARG A 127 1.36 -11.42 -16.66
C ARG A 127 2.82 -11.09 -16.49
N ASP A 128 3.58 -10.98 -17.57
CA ASP A 128 5.00 -10.59 -17.53
C ASP A 128 5.18 -9.19 -16.95
N VAL A 129 4.33 -8.23 -17.34
CA VAL A 129 4.35 -6.88 -16.78
C VAL A 129 4.02 -6.90 -15.28
N GLN A 130 3.04 -7.71 -14.86
CA GLN A 130 2.69 -7.83 -13.44
C GLN A 130 3.83 -8.49 -12.63
N ALA A 131 4.48 -9.51 -13.18
CA ALA A 131 5.65 -10.15 -12.57
C ALA A 131 6.80 -9.14 -12.42
N ALA A 132 7.12 -8.39 -13.46
CA ALA A 132 8.16 -7.36 -13.42
C ALA A 132 7.86 -6.24 -12.40
N ARG A 133 6.59 -5.84 -12.25
CA ARG A 133 6.18 -4.87 -11.21
C ARG A 133 6.37 -5.45 -9.80
N ALA A 134 5.97 -6.70 -9.59
CA ALA A 134 6.16 -7.38 -8.31
C ALA A 134 7.65 -7.54 -7.96
N ASP A 135 8.49 -7.88 -8.93
CA ASP A 135 9.94 -7.99 -8.75
C ASP A 135 10.59 -6.64 -8.42
N ARG A 136 10.15 -5.57 -9.08
CA ARG A 136 10.59 -4.21 -8.76
C ARG A 136 10.24 -3.81 -7.33
N GLU A 137 9.00 -4.07 -6.89
CA GLU A 137 8.58 -3.77 -5.50
C GLU A 137 9.36 -4.62 -4.49
N ARG A 138 9.60 -5.90 -4.80
CA ARG A 138 10.43 -6.76 -3.97
C ARG A 138 11.84 -6.21 -3.81
N SER A 139 12.51 -5.90 -4.92
CA SER A 139 13.86 -5.35 -4.90
C SER A 139 13.94 -4.02 -4.15
N LYS A 140 12.93 -3.17 -4.28
CA LYS A 140 12.84 -1.92 -3.53
C LYS A 140 12.70 -2.18 -2.04
N ASN A 141 11.80 -3.07 -1.64
CA ASN A 141 11.58 -3.41 -0.23
C ASN A 141 12.82 -4.06 0.41
N GLU A 142 13.53 -4.92 -0.33
CA GLU A 142 14.80 -5.53 0.10
C GLU A 142 15.88 -4.46 0.30
N ALA A 143 16.01 -3.51 -0.63
CA ALA A 143 16.96 -2.42 -0.51
C ALA A 143 16.64 -1.47 0.65
N GLU A 144 15.36 -1.15 0.87
CA GLU A 144 14.91 -0.34 2.00
C GLU A 144 15.14 -1.07 3.33
N ALA A 145 14.86 -2.37 3.41
CA ALA A 145 15.11 -3.18 4.59
C ALA A 145 16.62 -3.23 4.90
N TYR A 146 17.46 -3.42 3.89
CA TYR A 146 18.91 -3.39 4.03
C TYR A 146 19.42 -2.03 4.54
N ALA A 147 18.95 -0.94 3.95
CA ALA A 147 19.32 0.40 4.39
C ALA A 147 18.88 0.69 5.85
N ASN A 148 17.68 0.24 6.21
CA ASN A 148 17.13 0.41 7.56
C ASN A 148 17.83 -0.47 8.62
N ASP A 149 18.53 -1.54 8.22
CA ASP A 149 19.37 -2.34 9.13
C ASP A 149 20.80 -1.77 9.25
N VAL A 150 21.47 -1.57 8.12
CA VAL A 150 22.89 -1.21 8.07
C VAL A 150 23.17 0.19 8.61
N ILE A 151 22.36 1.18 8.22
CA ILE A 151 22.63 2.58 8.60
C ILE A 151 22.46 2.80 10.11
N PRO A 152 21.39 2.36 10.79
CA PRO A 152 21.27 2.52 12.23
C PRO A 152 22.33 1.73 13.01
N ARG A 153 22.68 0.53 12.54
CA ARG A 153 23.72 -0.30 13.15
C ARG A 153 25.07 0.40 13.10
N ALA A 154 25.47 0.89 11.92
CA ALA A 154 26.73 1.61 11.78
C ALA A 154 26.78 2.89 12.61
N ARG A 155 25.67 3.62 12.72
CA ARG A 155 25.58 4.79 13.62
C ARG A 155 25.71 4.40 15.08
N GLY A 156 25.07 3.31 15.48
CA GLY A 156 25.16 2.79 16.86
C GLY A 156 26.59 2.36 17.23
N GLU A 157 27.27 1.69 16.30
CA GLU A 157 28.69 1.30 16.50
C GLU A 157 29.61 2.51 16.58
N ALA A 158 29.42 3.49 15.71
CA ALA A 158 30.21 4.73 15.75
C ALA A 158 30.01 5.49 17.08
N GLU A 159 28.75 5.64 17.53
CA GLU A 159 28.44 6.29 18.79
C GLU A 159 29.03 5.51 19.98
N LYS A 160 28.95 4.18 19.96
CA LYS A 160 29.55 3.34 20.99
C LYS A 160 31.06 3.57 21.10
N ILE A 161 31.77 3.59 19.96
CA ILE A 161 33.23 3.84 19.95
C ILE A 161 33.54 5.24 20.50
N LEU A 162 32.75 6.26 20.16
CA LEU A 162 32.93 7.62 20.69
C LEU A 162 32.72 7.66 22.19
N GLN A 163 31.66 7.04 22.68
CA GLN A 163 31.37 7.00 24.13
C GLN A 163 32.43 6.19 24.92
N GLU A 164 32.92 5.09 24.37
CA GLU A 164 34.02 4.32 24.98
C GLU A 164 35.31 5.15 25.04
N ALA A 165 35.65 5.87 23.97
CA ALA A 165 36.83 6.73 23.96
C ALA A 165 36.72 7.92 24.94
N GLU A 166 35.54 8.54 25.03
CA GLU A 166 35.27 9.60 26.00
C GLU A 166 35.32 9.09 27.44
N ALA A 167 34.75 7.91 27.72
CA ALA A 167 34.80 7.27 29.01
C ALA A 167 36.26 6.95 29.42
N TYR A 168 37.02 6.36 28.48
CA TYR A 168 38.45 6.09 28.72
C TYR A 168 39.25 7.37 29.00
N LYS A 169 39.02 8.43 28.21
CA LYS A 169 39.63 9.75 28.44
C LYS A 169 39.33 10.27 29.85
N LYS A 170 38.05 10.25 30.28
CA LYS A 170 37.62 10.69 31.59
C LYS A 170 38.25 9.85 32.70
N GLN A 171 38.33 8.54 32.51
CA GLN A 171 38.94 7.60 33.45
C GLN A 171 40.43 7.90 33.64
N VAL A 172 41.19 8.08 32.56
CA VAL A 172 42.64 8.35 32.63
C VAL A 172 42.91 9.73 33.28
N VAL A 173 42.13 10.75 32.90
CA VAL A 173 42.26 12.08 33.52
C VAL A 173 41.93 12.04 34.99
N ALA A 174 40.82 11.42 35.38
CA ALA A 174 40.43 11.31 36.79
C ALA A 174 41.44 10.51 37.61
N ALA A 175 42.00 9.43 37.03
CA ALA A 175 43.08 8.66 37.70
C ALA A 175 44.33 9.52 37.91
N ALA A 176 44.80 10.25 36.90
CA ALA A 176 45.94 11.13 37.00
C ALA A 176 45.73 12.30 38.01
N GLU A 177 44.54 12.90 37.98
CA GLU A 177 44.17 13.93 38.95
C GLU A 177 44.12 13.38 40.39
N GLY A 178 43.56 12.17 40.54
CA GLY A 178 43.53 11.46 41.82
C GLY A 178 44.93 11.15 42.37
N GLU A 179 45.85 10.66 41.52
CA GLU A 179 47.25 10.40 41.89
C GLU A 179 47.99 11.70 42.25
N ALA A 180 47.79 12.76 41.45
CA ALA A 180 48.39 14.06 41.75
C ALA A 180 47.88 14.66 43.07
N SER A 181 46.57 14.56 43.33
CA SER A 181 45.95 15.01 44.58
C SER A 181 46.47 14.23 45.78
N ARG A 182 46.57 12.88 45.65
CA ARG A 182 47.15 12.01 46.69
C ARG A 182 48.58 12.38 46.92
N PHE A 183 49.39 12.57 45.91
CA PHE A 183 50.76 12.99 46.04
C PHE A 183 50.88 14.32 46.78
N LEU A 184 50.09 15.32 46.41
CA LEU A 184 50.10 16.64 47.09
C LEU A 184 49.70 16.54 48.57
N ALA A 185 48.69 15.73 48.88
CA ALA A 185 48.29 15.48 50.29
C ALA A 185 49.43 14.88 51.10
N ILE A 186 50.06 13.80 50.60
CA ILE A 186 51.21 13.17 51.25
C ILE A 186 52.37 14.14 51.36
N TYR A 187 52.65 14.92 50.34
CA TYR A 187 53.73 15.92 50.35
C TYR A 187 53.53 17.02 51.40
N ASN A 188 52.30 17.48 51.55
CA ASN A 188 51.99 18.48 52.60
C ASN A 188 52.16 17.91 54.00
N GLU A 189 51.75 16.66 54.28
CA GLU A 189 52.01 15.98 55.55
C GLU A 189 53.52 15.74 55.80
N TYR A 190 54.22 15.35 54.71
CA TYR A 190 55.68 15.17 54.79
C TYR A 190 56.41 16.44 55.18
N LYS A 191 55.98 17.64 54.72
CA LYS A 191 56.59 18.90 55.14
C LYS A 191 56.49 19.17 56.64
N VAL A 192 55.40 18.73 57.23
CA VAL A 192 55.14 18.96 58.69
C VAL A 192 55.86 17.93 59.57
N ALA A 193 55.86 16.64 59.19
CA ALA A 193 56.38 15.53 59.97
C ALA A 193 57.17 14.51 59.13
N LYS A 194 58.38 14.79 58.76
CA LYS A 194 59.20 14.01 57.83
C LYS A 194 59.41 12.55 58.21
N GLN A 195 59.84 12.27 59.43
CA GLN A 195 60.13 10.91 59.84
C GLN A 195 58.89 10.02 59.94
N VAL A 196 57.81 10.50 60.52
CA VAL A 196 56.56 9.75 60.70
C VAL A 196 55.94 9.43 59.37
N THR A 197 55.99 10.36 58.43
CA THR A 197 55.43 10.16 57.07
C THR A 197 56.25 9.14 56.30
N GLN A 198 57.56 9.12 56.38
CA GLN A 198 58.40 8.11 55.74
C GLN A 198 58.16 6.70 56.28
N GLU A 199 58.05 6.52 57.57
CA GLU A 199 57.78 5.22 58.21
C GLU A 199 56.39 4.70 57.80
N ARG A 200 55.36 5.57 57.74
CA ARG A 200 54.02 5.21 57.29
C ARG A 200 54.00 4.81 55.86
N MET A 201 54.60 5.57 54.93
CA MET A 201 54.68 5.23 53.52
C MET A 201 55.45 3.93 53.29
N TYR A 202 56.48 3.65 54.03
CA TYR A 202 57.22 2.39 53.97
C TYR A 202 56.33 1.22 54.37
N LEU A 203 55.60 1.29 55.47
CA LEU A 203 54.65 0.28 55.89
C LEU A 203 53.51 0.05 54.93
N GLU A 204 52.88 1.14 54.38
CA GLU A 204 51.81 1.05 53.36
C GLU A 204 52.31 0.41 52.04
N THR A 205 53.58 0.64 51.69
CA THR A 205 54.15 0.04 50.48
C THR A 205 54.44 -1.44 50.67
N MET A 206 54.94 -1.82 51.84
CA MET A 206 55.20 -3.21 52.19
C MET A 206 53.92 -4.02 52.31
N GLU A 207 52.82 -3.47 52.83
CA GLU A 207 51.51 -4.09 52.90
C GLU A 207 50.88 -4.35 51.52
N LYS A 208 51.22 -3.52 50.52
CA LYS A 208 50.74 -3.71 49.12
C LYS A 208 51.56 -4.72 48.33
N VAL A 209 52.75 -5.04 48.72
CA VAL A 209 53.66 -5.95 48.02
C VAL A 209 53.61 -7.38 48.59
N LEU A 210 53.16 -7.56 49.81
CA LEU A 210 52.86 -8.82 50.47
C LEU A 210 51.46 -9.30 50.22
#